data_864fa48ad7116b9cb067cf6dcf4fbe06
#
_entry.id   864fa48ad7116b9cb067cf6dcf4fbe06
#
_cell.length_a   1.000
_cell.length_b   1.000
_cell.length_c   1.000
_cell.angle_alpha   90.00
_cell.angle_beta   90.00
_cell.angle_gamma   90.00
#
_symmetry.space_group_name_H-M   'P 1'
#
loop_
_entity.id
_entity.type
_entity.pdbx_description
1 polymer ?
#
loop_
_entity_poly.entity_id
_entity_poly.type
_entity_poly.pdbx_seq_one_letter_code
_entity_poly.pdbx_strand_id
1 'polypeptide(L)'
;MLFRSAEQKAAVVRLTAEMAALKDELAKLNAALEAADAKAKEQNAQIVDLGQKLNRALASKVEELARYRSEFFGKLREALAGQRDVQIVGDRFVFQSEVLFPSGSAELQPSGEKQLANVAQRLLEISAKIPKDINWVLQVDGHTDSKPINTRQFPSNWELSSARAIAVVKFLNSQGIPNANLVAAGYGEYQPLSLMDTARNRRIELKLTNR
;
A
#
# COMPACT_ATOMS: atom_id res chain seq x y z
N MET A 1 -60.14 58.53 35.97
CA MET A 1 -59.54 58.47 34.60
C MET A 1 -58.04 58.70 34.58
N LEU A 2 -57.46 59.46 35.52
CA LEU A 2 -56.03 59.88 35.55
C LEU A 2 -55.04 58.68 35.82
N PHE A 3 -55.42 57.69 36.62
CA PHE A 3 -54.56 56.54 36.95
C PHE A 3 -54.30 55.59 35.75
N ARG A 4 -55.28 55.29 34.88
CA ARG A 4 -55.10 54.52 33.67
C ARG A 4 -54.12 55.10 32.66
N SER A 5 -54.01 56.45 32.60
CA SER A 5 -53.06 57.13 31.69
C SER A 5 -51.61 57.10 32.19
N ALA A 6 -51.39 57.00 33.51
CA ALA A 6 -50.05 56.81 34.09
C ALA A 6 -49.48 55.45 33.89
N GLU A 7 -50.31 54.40 34.09
CA GLU A 7 -49.94 52.99 33.82
C GLU A 7 -49.65 52.75 32.34
N GLN A 8 -50.45 53.33 31.44
CA GLN A 8 -50.18 53.22 29.99
C GLN A 8 -48.89 53.93 29.60
N LYS A 9 -48.54 55.07 30.14
CA LYS A 9 -47.27 55.75 29.90
C LYS A 9 -46.08 54.95 30.42
N ALA A 10 -46.20 54.35 31.61
CA ALA A 10 -45.16 53.50 32.17
C ALA A 10 -44.94 52.26 31.33
N ALA A 11 -45.99 51.63 30.81
CA ALA A 11 -45.94 50.46 29.92
C ALA A 11 -45.25 50.79 28.58
N VAL A 12 -45.54 51.99 28.00
CA VAL A 12 -44.90 52.46 26.75
C VAL A 12 -43.39 52.69 26.96
N VAL A 13 -42.99 53.31 28.08
CA VAL A 13 -41.59 53.51 28.42
C VAL A 13 -40.84 52.18 28.57
N ARG A 14 -41.46 51.22 29.24
CA ARG A 14 -40.90 49.86 29.40
C ARG A 14 -40.75 49.15 28.07
N LEU A 15 -41.80 49.15 27.23
CA LEU A 15 -41.75 48.55 25.90
C LEU A 15 -40.70 49.21 25.00
N THR A 16 -40.55 50.55 25.06
CA THR A 16 -39.51 51.22 24.29
C THR A 16 -38.11 50.90 24.78
N ALA A 17 -37.89 50.70 26.06
CA ALA A 17 -36.61 50.23 26.62
C ALA A 17 -36.29 48.77 26.22
N GLU A 18 -37.31 47.88 26.28
CA GLU A 18 -37.17 46.50 25.83
C GLU A 18 -36.88 46.40 24.32
N MET A 19 -37.55 47.23 23.49
CA MET A 19 -37.29 47.31 22.06
C MET A 19 -35.87 47.86 21.77
N ALA A 20 -35.34 48.80 22.52
CA ALA A 20 -33.99 49.32 22.38
C ALA A 20 -32.94 48.24 22.75
N ALA A 21 -33.18 47.52 23.84
CA ALA A 21 -32.31 46.41 24.26
C ALA A 21 -32.29 45.26 23.23
N LEU A 22 -33.46 44.81 22.72
CA LEU A 22 -33.56 43.85 21.65
C LEU A 22 -32.87 44.27 20.35
N LYS A 23 -32.95 45.55 19.98
CA LYS A 23 -32.27 46.08 18.81
C LYS A 23 -30.74 46.07 18.97
N ASP A 24 -30.24 46.37 20.17
CA ASP A 24 -28.82 46.26 20.46
C ASP A 24 -28.31 44.80 20.44
N GLU A 25 -29.11 43.90 20.98
CA GLU A 25 -28.81 42.47 20.97
C GLU A 25 -28.81 41.88 19.54
N LEU A 26 -29.76 42.27 18.69
CA LEU A 26 -29.79 41.93 17.27
C LEU A 26 -28.57 42.47 16.52
N ALA A 27 -28.14 43.70 16.83
CA ALA A 27 -26.95 44.28 16.21
C ALA A 27 -25.68 43.51 16.59
N LYS A 28 -25.55 43.09 17.86
CA LYS A 28 -24.43 42.23 18.33
C LYS A 28 -24.46 40.86 17.69
N LEU A 29 -25.61 40.23 17.57
CA LEU A 29 -25.78 38.95 16.91
C LEU A 29 -25.40 39.01 15.42
N ASN A 30 -25.84 40.05 14.70
CA ASN A 30 -25.47 40.23 13.30
C ASN A 30 -23.97 40.42 13.13
N ALA A 31 -23.33 41.25 13.97
CA ALA A 31 -21.88 41.42 13.93
C ALA A 31 -21.11 40.11 14.22
N ALA A 32 -21.60 39.31 15.17
CA ALA A 32 -21.03 38.00 15.46
C ALA A 32 -21.21 37.01 14.30
N LEU A 33 -22.36 37.03 13.63
CA LEU A 33 -22.65 36.21 12.46
C LEU A 33 -21.71 36.54 11.28
N GLU A 34 -21.55 37.84 10.99
CA GLU A 34 -20.65 38.32 9.93
C GLU A 34 -19.18 37.90 10.21
N ALA A 35 -18.75 38.03 11.47
CA ALA A 35 -17.42 37.61 11.87
C ALA A 35 -17.24 36.07 11.74
N ALA A 36 -18.25 35.29 12.09
CA ALA A 36 -18.27 33.82 11.94
C ALA A 36 -18.22 33.40 10.45
N ASP A 37 -19.01 34.07 9.60
CA ASP A 37 -19.01 33.83 8.16
C ASP A 37 -17.67 34.17 7.49
N ALA A 38 -17.06 35.29 7.88
CA ALA A 38 -15.73 35.64 7.39
C ALA A 38 -14.68 34.60 7.77
N LYS A 39 -14.70 34.12 9.03
CA LYS A 39 -13.81 33.08 9.51
C LYS A 39 -14.06 31.76 8.80
N ALA A 40 -15.31 31.37 8.56
CA ALA A 40 -15.66 30.15 7.82
C ALA A 40 -15.15 30.20 6.37
N LYS A 41 -15.26 31.33 5.69
CA LYS A 41 -14.72 31.55 4.34
C LYS A 41 -13.19 31.40 4.31
N GLU A 42 -12.51 32.01 5.28
CA GLU A 42 -11.05 31.87 5.41
C GLU A 42 -10.61 30.43 5.65
N GLN A 43 -11.27 29.73 6.57
CA GLN A 43 -11.00 28.31 6.85
C GLN A 43 -11.25 27.44 5.62
N ASN A 44 -12.33 27.66 4.88
CA ASN A 44 -12.61 26.93 3.64
C ASN A 44 -11.52 27.17 2.58
N ALA A 45 -11.03 28.38 2.42
CA ALA A 45 -9.93 28.69 1.51
C ALA A 45 -8.64 27.97 1.92
N GLN A 46 -8.33 27.93 3.22
CA GLN A 46 -7.18 27.18 3.75
C GLN A 46 -7.30 25.67 3.52
N ILE A 47 -8.49 25.09 3.72
CA ILE A 47 -8.76 23.66 3.45
C ILE A 47 -8.53 23.33 1.98
N VAL A 48 -9.02 24.16 1.06
CA VAL A 48 -8.81 23.97 -0.38
C VAL A 48 -7.33 24.07 -0.75
N ASP A 49 -6.60 25.04 -0.24
CA ASP A 49 -5.17 25.21 -0.48
C ASP A 49 -4.35 24.01 0.06
N LEU A 50 -4.63 23.60 1.30
CA LEU A 50 -4.01 22.41 1.90
C LEU A 50 -4.31 21.14 1.10
N GLY A 51 -5.56 20.97 0.65
CA GLY A 51 -5.97 19.86 -0.21
C GLY A 51 -5.20 19.82 -1.53
N GLN A 52 -5.02 20.98 -2.17
CA GLN A 52 -4.23 21.07 -3.40
C GLN A 52 -2.74 20.76 -3.16
N LYS A 53 -2.15 21.29 -2.07
CA LYS A 53 -0.76 21.00 -1.70
C LYS A 53 -0.55 19.52 -1.41
N LEU A 54 -1.47 18.90 -0.66
CA LEU A 54 -1.44 17.48 -0.37
C LEU A 54 -1.52 16.64 -1.65
N ASN A 55 -2.46 16.94 -2.54
CA ASN A 55 -2.62 16.22 -3.80
C ASN A 55 -1.37 16.33 -4.69
N ARG A 56 -0.75 17.50 -4.77
CA ARG A 56 0.51 17.67 -5.51
C ARG A 56 1.66 16.88 -4.89
N ALA A 57 1.79 16.89 -3.56
CA ALA A 57 2.81 16.13 -2.85
C ALA A 57 2.62 14.61 -3.03
N LEU A 58 1.37 14.14 -2.96
CA LEU A 58 1.04 12.73 -3.21
C LEU A 58 1.34 12.33 -4.65
N ALA A 59 0.94 13.13 -5.64
CA ALA A 59 1.23 12.85 -7.05
C ALA A 59 2.74 12.77 -7.31
N SER A 60 3.52 13.72 -6.78
CA SER A 60 4.98 13.72 -6.88
C SER A 60 5.60 12.46 -6.23
N LYS A 61 5.09 12.06 -5.05
CA LYS A 61 5.60 10.87 -4.35
C LYS A 61 5.25 9.57 -5.09
N VAL A 62 4.05 9.49 -5.67
CA VAL A 62 3.65 8.34 -6.51
C VAL A 62 4.54 8.23 -7.75
N GLU A 63 4.82 9.34 -8.42
CA GLU A 63 5.70 9.37 -9.60
C GLU A 63 7.15 8.98 -9.24
N GLU A 64 7.66 9.49 -8.13
CA GLU A 64 8.97 9.12 -7.60
C GLU A 64 9.07 7.62 -7.33
N LEU A 65 8.08 7.05 -6.62
CA LEU A 65 8.02 5.62 -6.34
C LEU A 65 7.92 4.77 -7.61
N ALA A 66 7.13 5.20 -8.60
CA ALA A 66 7.02 4.52 -9.88
C ALA A 66 8.35 4.53 -10.65
N ARG A 67 9.08 5.64 -10.62
CA ARG A 67 10.42 5.75 -11.23
C ARG A 67 11.41 4.81 -10.57
N TYR A 68 11.50 4.80 -9.23
CA TYR A 68 12.41 3.89 -8.51
C TYR A 68 12.07 2.42 -8.77
N ARG A 69 10.78 2.08 -8.78
CA ARG A 69 10.36 0.71 -9.12
C ARG A 69 10.79 0.32 -10.52
N SER A 70 10.60 1.20 -11.51
CA SER A 70 11.00 0.95 -12.89
C SER A 70 12.53 0.81 -13.05
N GLU A 71 13.30 1.68 -12.39
CA GLU A 71 14.76 1.62 -12.40
C GLU A 71 15.29 0.35 -11.71
N PHE A 72 14.72 0.00 -10.57
CA PHE A 72 15.04 -1.25 -9.88
C PHE A 72 14.79 -2.47 -10.77
N PHE A 73 13.61 -2.50 -11.41
CA PHE A 73 13.23 -3.56 -12.35
C PHE A 73 14.18 -3.63 -13.54
N GLY A 74 14.55 -2.48 -14.11
CA GLY A 74 15.48 -2.39 -15.22
C GLY A 74 16.84 -2.99 -14.86
N LYS A 75 17.41 -2.57 -13.75
CA LYS A 75 18.72 -3.08 -13.25
C LYS A 75 18.70 -4.57 -12.92
N LEU A 76 17.62 -5.04 -12.28
CA LEU A 76 17.49 -6.45 -11.96
C LEU A 76 17.28 -7.30 -13.22
N ARG A 77 16.53 -6.80 -14.20
CA ARG A 77 16.36 -7.43 -15.51
C ARG A 77 17.71 -7.57 -16.24
N GLU A 78 18.51 -6.51 -16.29
CA GLU A 78 19.85 -6.54 -16.88
C GLU A 78 20.76 -7.55 -16.17
N ALA A 79 20.73 -7.56 -14.84
CA ALA A 79 21.55 -8.46 -14.03
C ALA A 79 21.17 -9.94 -14.16
N LEU A 80 19.90 -10.23 -14.45
CA LEU A 80 19.36 -11.59 -14.64
C LEU A 80 19.23 -11.95 -16.13
N ALA A 81 19.53 -11.04 -17.05
CA ALA A 81 19.55 -11.31 -18.48
C ALA A 81 20.60 -12.39 -18.79
N GLY A 82 20.16 -13.46 -19.44
CA GLY A 82 21.04 -14.60 -19.78
C GLY A 82 20.99 -15.79 -18.78
N GLN A 83 20.28 -15.68 -17.67
CA GLN A 83 19.96 -16.85 -16.83
C GLN A 83 18.81 -17.63 -17.46
N ARG A 84 19.11 -18.88 -17.92
CA ARG A 84 18.15 -19.70 -18.70
C ARG A 84 16.90 -20.11 -17.92
N ASP A 85 16.97 -20.07 -16.59
CA ASP A 85 15.93 -20.60 -15.71
C ASP A 85 15.08 -19.51 -15.03
N VAL A 86 15.31 -18.25 -15.39
CA VAL A 86 14.54 -17.10 -14.89
C VAL A 86 13.79 -16.47 -16.05
N GLN A 87 12.47 -16.49 -15.98
CA GLN A 87 11.61 -15.80 -16.95
C GLN A 87 11.14 -14.47 -16.37
N ILE A 88 11.09 -13.44 -17.20
CA ILE A 88 10.59 -12.12 -16.82
C ILE A 88 9.20 -11.96 -17.45
N VAL A 89 8.17 -11.84 -16.62
CA VAL A 89 6.79 -11.67 -17.06
C VAL A 89 6.24 -10.38 -16.42
N GLY A 90 6.14 -9.32 -17.22
CA GLY A 90 5.72 -8.01 -16.72
C GLY A 90 6.71 -7.45 -15.67
N ASP A 91 6.22 -7.32 -14.44
CA ASP A 91 6.97 -6.83 -13.26
C ASP A 91 7.38 -7.97 -12.29
N ARG A 92 7.46 -9.21 -12.79
CA ARG A 92 7.75 -10.40 -12.00
C ARG A 92 8.92 -11.19 -12.57
N PHE A 93 9.73 -11.76 -11.69
CA PHE A 93 10.75 -12.75 -12.00
C PHE A 93 10.20 -14.13 -11.66
N VAL A 94 10.06 -14.97 -12.65
CA VAL A 94 9.41 -16.27 -12.56
C VAL A 94 10.44 -17.39 -12.62
N PHE A 95 10.46 -18.21 -11.60
CA PHE A 95 11.31 -19.39 -11.47
C PHE A 95 10.45 -20.63 -11.57
N GLN A 96 10.85 -21.58 -12.40
CA GLN A 96 10.20 -22.89 -12.44
C GLN A 96 10.43 -23.64 -11.13
N SER A 97 9.36 -24.18 -10.56
CA SER A 97 9.41 -24.81 -9.24
C SER A 97 10.33 -26.03 -9.19
N GLU A 98 10.44 -26.78 -10.29
CA GLU A 98 11.28 -27.97 -10.41
C GLU A 98 12.78 -27.66 -10.33
N VAL A 99 13.17 -26.42 -10.66
CA VAL A 99 14.56 -25.95 -10.52
C VAL A 99 14.91 -25.66 -9.07
N LEU A 100 13.90 -25.22 -8.30
CA LEU A 100 14.08 -24.82 -6.91
C LEU A 100 13.83 -25.96 -5.92
N PHE A 101 12.88 -26.85 -6.21
CA PHE A 101 12.38 -27.85 -5.28
C PHE A 101 12.18 -29.22 -5.94
N PRO A 102 12.43 -30.31 -5.21
CA PRO A 102 11.94 -31.62 -5.61
C PRO A 102 10.41 -31.70 -5.67
N SER A 103 9.87 -32.64 -6.40
CA SER A 103 8.42 -32.82 -6.48
C SER A 103 7.82 -33.08 -5.10
N GLY A 104 6.72 -32.36 -4.78
CA GLY A 104 6.03 -32.50 -3.49
C GLY A 104 6.81 -32.01 -2.28
N SER A 105 7.96 -31.35 -2.47
CA SER A 105 8.80 -30.81 -1.40
C SER A 105 8.79 -29.27 -1.38
N ALA A 106 9.10 -28.72 -0.23
CA ALA A 106 9.40 -27.30 -0.02
C ALA A 106 10.86 -27.10 0.47
N GLU A 107 11.70 -28.12 0.37
CA GLU A 107 13.13 -28.00 0.64
C GLU A 107 13.86 -27.56 -0.62
N LEU A 108 14.67 -26.50 -0.51
CA LEU A 108 15.46 -26.02 -1.64
C LEU A 108 16.53 -27.03 -2.02
N GLN A 109 16.68 -27.28 -3.31
CA GLN A 109 17.78 -28.10 -3.82
C GLN A 109 19.00 -27.21 -4.17
N PRO A 110 20.21 -27.77 -4.23
CA PRO A 110 21.44 -26.99 -4.44
C PRO A 110 21.45 -26.11 -5.69
N SER A 111 20.80 -26.58 -6.77
CA SER A 111 20.63 -25.79 -8.00
C SER A 111 19.77 -24.54 -7.75
N GLY A 112 18.68 -24.68 -6.98
CA GLY A 112 17.80 -23.59 -6.61
C GLY A 112 18.48 -22.60 -5.67
N GLU A 113 19.20 -23.09 -4.67
CA GLU A 113 19.98 -22.22 -3.76
C GLU A 113 20.99 -21.36 -4.52
N LYS A 114 21.72 -21.96 -5.47
CA LYS A 114 22.69 -21.21 -6.29
C LYS A 114 22.03 -20.11 -7.11
N GLN A 115 20.87 -20.38 -7.70
CA GLN A 115 20.12 -19.37 -8.46
C GLN A 115 19.61 -18.23 -7.56
N LEU A 116 18.99 -18.59 -6.43
CA LEU A 116 18.47 -17.61 -5.46
C LEU A 116 19.60 -16.79 -4.82
N ALA A 117 20.79 -17.36 -4.59
CA ALA A 117 21.94 -16.62 -4.08
C ALA A 117 22.41 -15.54 -5.07
N ASN A 118 22.45 -15.85 -6.37
CA ASN A 118 22.75 -14.85 -7.39
C ASN A 118 21.73 -13.72 -7.41
N VAL A 119 20.43 -14.06 -7.29
CA VAL A 119 19.36 -13.07 -7.20
C VAL A 119 19.51 -12.21 -5.95
N ALA A 120 19.75 -12.83 -4.79
CA ALA A 120 19.92 -12.13 -3.51
C ALA A 120 21.10 -11.14 -3.57
N GLN A 121 22.23 -11.55 -4.12
CA GLN A 121 23.39 -10.65 -4.27
C GLN A 121 23.04 -9.42 -5.10
N ARG A 122 22.36 -9.60 -6.24
CA ARG A 122 21.95 -8.49 -7.10
C ARG A 122 20.92 -7.60 -6.43
N LEU A 123 19.98 -8.18 -5.71
CA LEU A 123 19.01 -7.44 -4.91
C LEU A 123 19.68 -6.56 -3.87
N LEU A 124 20.69 -7.07 -3.15
CA LEU A 124 21.45 -6.30 -2.17
C LEU A 124 22.21 -5.14 -2.80
N GLU A 125 22.89 -5.38 -3.94
CA GLU A 125 23.61 -4.34 -4.68
C GLU A 125 22.68 -3.20 -5.14
N ILE A 126 21.49 -3.54 -5.61
CA ILE A 126 20.51 -2.58 -6.09
C ILE A 126 19.79 -1.88 -4.92
N SER A 127 19.42 -2.64 -3.90
CA SER A 127 18.70 -2.10 -2.73
C SER A 127 19.52 -1.08 -1.94
N ALA A 128 20.85 -1.22 -1.94
CA ALA A 128 21.75 -0.24 -1.33
C ALA A 128 21.65 1.17 -1.97
N LYS A 129 21.09 1.27 -3.19
CA LYS A 129 20.88 2.53 -3.92
C LYS A 129 19.47 3.09 -3.77
N ILE A 130 18.58 2.37 -3.14
CA ILE A 130 17.21 2.83 -2.86
C ILE A 130 17.26 3.81 -1.68
N PRO A 131 16.63 4.99 -1.78
CA PRO A 131 16.50 5.91 -0.65
C PRO A 131 15.83 5.23 0.55
N LYS A 132 16.31 5.55 1.76
CA LYS A 132 15.85 4.91 3.01
C LYS A 132 14.39 5.21 3.38
N ASP A 133 13.82 6.25 2.81
CA ASP A 133 12.42 6.64 2.96
C ASP A 133 11.46 5.84 2.08
N ILE A 134 12.00 5.01 1.17
CA ILE A 134 11.21 4.11 0.31
C ILE A 134 11.11 2.74 0.99
N ASN A 135 9.89 2.41 1.42
CA ASN A 135 9.57 1.11 2.02
C ASN A 135 9.31 0.08 0.92
N TRP A 136 10.38 -0.49 0.36
CA TRP A 136 10.26 -1.57 -0.61
C TRP A 136 10.14 -2.94 0.07
N VAL A 137 9.39 -3.82 -0.55
CA VAL A 137 9.21 -5.21 -0.12
C VAL A 137 9.33 -6.12 -1.33
N LEU A 138 10.11 -7.19 -1.20
CA LEU A 138 10.15 -8.29 -2.13
C LEU A 138 9.11 -9.33 -1.71
N GLN A 139 8.07 -9.45 -2.50
CA GLN A 139 7.04 -10.47 -2.33
C GLN A 139 7.44 -11.72 -3.10
N VAL A 140 7.37 -12.85 -2.43
CA VAL A 140 7.64 -14.19 -2.96
C VAL A 140 6.32 -14.93 -3.04
N ASP A 141 5.86 -15.19 -4.25
CA ASP A 141 4.59 -15.82 -4.55
C ASP A 141 4.80 -17.27 -4.97
N GLY A 142 4.24 -18.21 -4.21
CA GLY A 142 4.27 -19.64 -4.51
C GLY A 142 3.00 -20.09 -5.24
N HIS A 143 3.18 -20.84 -6.32
CA HIS A 143 2.07 -21.39 -7.13
C HIS A 143 2.28 -22.87 -7.39
N THR A 144 1.18 -23.61 -7.51
CA THR A 144 1.14 -25.02 -7.92
C THR A 144 0.35 -25.16 -9.22
N ASP A 145 0.41 -26.36 -9.81
CA ASP A 145 -0.59 -26.79 -10.79
C ASP A 145 -1.86 -27.28 -10.07
N SER A 146 -2.86 -27.68 -10.85
CA SER A 146 -4.14 -28.19 -10.35
C SER A 146 -4.09 -29.65 -9.88
N LYS A 147 -2.91 -30.32 -9.96
CA LYS A 147 -2.77 -31.66 -9.43
C LYS A 147 -2.85 -31.65 -7.90
N PRO A 148 -3.83 -32.36 -7.31
CA PRO A 148 -3.97 -32.33 -5.85
C PRO A 148 -2.77 -32.93 -5.15
N ILE A 149 -2.36 -32.31 -4.04
CA ILE A 149 -1.45 -32.92 -3.07
C ILE A 149 -2.23 -33.19 -1.78
N ASN A 150 -1.98 -34.29 -1.16
CA ASN A 150 -2.54 -34.64 0.15
C ASN A 150 -1.53 -35.52 0.88
N THR A 151 -0.65 -34.86 1.62
CA THR A 151 0.35 -35.53 2.46
C THR A 151 0.21 -35.05 3.90
N ARG A 152 0.83 -35.75 4.85
CA ARG A 152 0.85 -35.31 6.25
C ARG A 152 1.50 -33.93 6.40
N GLN A 153 2.46 -33.61 5.56
CA GLN A 153 3.18 -32.32 5.60
C GLN A 153 2.42 -31.22 4.85
N PHE A 154 1.78 -31.57 3.73
CA PHE A 154 1.05 -30.63 2.87
C PHE A 154 -0.34 -31.20 2.59
N PRO A 155 -1.35 -30.83 3.40
CA PRO A 155 -2.72 -31.30 3.21
C PRO A 155 -3.34 -30.83 1.90
N SER A 156 -2.92 -29.68 1.38
CA SER A 156 -3.39 -29.14 0.10
C SER A 156 -2.30 -28.34 -0.64
N ASN A 157 -2.63 -27.89 -1.84
CA ASN A 157 -1.78 -27.00 -2.64
C ASN A 157 -1.57 -25.61 -1.97
N TRP A 158 -2.43 -25.20 -1.05
CA TRP A 158 -2.25 -24.01 -0.26
C TRP A 158 -1.02 -24.11 0.66
N GLU A 159 -0.92 -25.22 1.41
CA GLU A 159 0.20 -25.43 2.32
C GLU A 159 1.51 -25.61 1.56
N LEU A 160 1.50 -26.37 0.45
CA LEU A 160 2.71 -26.56 -0.36
C LEU A 160 3.23 -25.24 -0.95
N SER A 161 2.35 -24.46 -1.58
CA SER A 161 2.73 -23.19 -2.20
C SER A 161 3.24 -22.18 -1.17
N SER A 162 2.56 -22.09 -0.01
CA SER A 162 2.97 -21.23 1.10
C SER A 162 4.32 -21.65 1.70
N ALA A 163 4.51 -22.96 1.93
CA ALA A 163 5.76 -23.49 2.46
C ALA A 163 6.95 -23.24 1.52
N ARG A 164 6.75 -23.37 0.21
CA ARG A 164 7.76 -23.05 -0.80
C ARG A 164 8.12 -21.55 -0.81
N ALA A 165 7.14 -20.68 -0.76
CA ALA A 165 7.37 -19.23 -0.65
C ALA A 165 8.15 -18.89 0.63
N ILE A 166 7.78 -19.49 1.76
CA ILE A 166 8.48 -19.31 3.05
C ILE A 166 9.92 -19.82 2.98
N ALA A 167 10.17 -20.95 2.33
CA ALA A 167 11.52 -21.48 2.17
C ALA A 167 12.43 -20.53 1.38
N VAL A 168 11.90 -19.94 0.29
CA VAL A 168 12.62 -18.91 -0.47
C VAL A 168 12.89 -17.68 0.37
N VAL A 169 11.90 -17.17 1.12
CA VAL A 169 12.05 -16.01 2.02
C VAL A 169 13.15 -16.27 3.06
N LYS A 170 13.13 -17.43 3.72
CA LYS A 170 14.16 -17.80 4.70
C LYS A 170 15.56 -17.87 4.07
N PHE A 171 15.65 -18.42 2.86
CA PHE A 171 16.91 -18.46 2.13
C PHE A 171 17.41 -17.06 1.78
N LEU A 172 16.55 -16.20 1.21
CA LEU A 172 16.91 -14.82 0.89
C LEU A 172 17.34 -14.02 2.12
N ASN A 173 16.69 -14.26 3.26
CA ASN A 173 17.09 -13.66 4.54
C ASN A 173 18.50 -14.14 4.98
N SER A 174 18.80 -15.45 4.85
CA SER A 174 20.13 -15.97 5.15
C SER A 174 21.23 -15.40 4.25
N GLN A 175 20.87 -14.93 3.06
CA GLN A 175 21.77 -14.23 2.13
C GLN A 175 21.93 -12.73 2.46
N GLY A 176 21.25 -12.21 3.51
CA GLY A 176 21.40 -10.85 4.00
C GLY A 176 20.27 -9.89 3.66
N ILE A 177 19.20 -10.33 3.00
CA ILE A 177 18.02 -9.48 2.79
C ILE A 177 17.24 -9.36 4.10
N PRO A 178 16.97 -8.14 4.61
CA PRO A 178 16.28 -7.97 5.88
C PRO A 178 14.86 -8.53 5.85
N ASN A 179 14.43 -9.17 6.95
CA ASN A 179 13.07 -9.71 7.08
C ASN A 179 11.97 -8.64 6.86
N ALA A 180 12.23 -7.38 7.22
CA ALA A 180 11.30 -6.28 7.00
C ALA A 180 11.01 -6.02 5.50
N ASN A 181 11.89 -6.47 4.62
CA ASN A 181 11.79 -6.32 3.17
C ASN A 181 11.32 -7.60 2.45
N LEU A 182 10.83 -8.60 3.18
CA LEU A 182 10.42 -9.88 2.62
C LEU A 182 8.97 -10.21 3.00
N VAL A 183 8.20 -10.73 2.04
CA VAL A 183 6.85 -11.27 2.24
C VAL A 183 6.75 -12.59 1.50
N ALA A 184 6.11 -13.59 2.11
CA ALA A 184 5.75 -14.85 1.48
C ALA A 184 4.24 -14.92 1.28
N ALA A 185 3.79 -15.32 0.08
CA ALA A 185 2.40 -15.58 -0.24
C ALA A 185 2.26 -16.90 -0.98
N GLY A 186 1.27 -17.72 -0.60
CA GLY A 186 0.92 -18.95 -1.31
C GLY A 186 -0.42 -18.77 -2.02
N TYR A 187 -0.48 -19.11 -3.29
CA TYR A 187 -1.68 -18.96 -4.13
C TYR A 187 -2.29 -20.33 -4.49
N GLY A 188 -1.66 -21.44 -4.09
CA GLY A 188 -2.11 -22.76 -4.50
C GLY A 188 -2.17 -22.87 -6.03
N GLU A 189 -3.24 -23.47 -6.53
CA GLU A 189 -3.54 -23.70 -7.95
C GLU A 189 -4.42 -22.59 -8.58
N TYR A 190 -4.83 -21.59 -7.79
CA TYR A 190 -5.93 -20.67 -8.14
C TYR A 190 -5.50 -19.49 -8.99
N GLN A 191 -4.22 -19.38 -9.35
CA GLN A 191 -3.68 -18.35 -10.21
C GLN A 191 -2.85 -18.98 -11.36
N PRO A 192 -3.49 -19.76 -12.27
CA PRO A 192 -2.77 -20.42 -13.35
C PRO A 192 -2.29 -19.42 -14.41
N LEU A 193 -1.08 -19.57 -14.92
CA LEU A 193 -0.59 -18.87 -16.11
C LEU A 193 -1.07 -19.55 -17.40
N SER A 194 -1.30 -20.85 -17.36
CA SER A 194 -1.75 -21.62 -18.51
C SER A 194 -2.73 -22.72 -18.07
N LEU A 195 -3.80 -22.87 -18.82
CA LEU A 195 -4.74 -23.97 -18.62
C LEU A 195 -4.28 -25.25 -19.34
N MET A 196 -3.41 -25.13 -20.35
CA MET A 196 -2.92 -26.27 -21.16
C MET A 196 -1.56 -26.74 -20.70
N ASP A 197 -0.66 -25.83 -20.34
CA ASP A 197 0.69 -26.15 -19.86
C ASP A 197 0.76 -26.02 -18.33
N THR A 198 0.44 -27.11 -17.65
CA THR A 198 0.42 -27.14 -16.19
C THR A 198 1.81 -27.02 -15.56
N ALA A 199 2.88 -27.34 -16.29
CA ALA A 199 4.24 -27.17 -15.81
C ALA A 199 4.56 -25.72 -15.51
N ARG A 200 4.09 -24.78 -16.34
CA ARG A 200 4.28 -23.34 -16.12
C ARG A 200 3.56 -22.81 -14.89
N ASN A 201 2.57 -23.53 -14.39
CA ASN A 201 1.83 -23.13 -13.19
C ASN A 201 2.62 -23.42 -11.91
N ARG A 202 3.49 -24.44 -11.91
CA ARG A 202 4.38 -24.76 -10.78
C ARG A 202 5.57 -23.81 -10.80
N ARG A 203 5.44 -22.68 -10.09
CA ARG A 203 6.42 -21.60 -10.13
C ARG A 203 6.54 -20.84 -8.82
N ILE A 204 7.64 -20.13 -8.69
CA ILE A 204 7.84 -19.08 -7.70
C ILE A 204 7.98 -17.76 -8.46
N GLU A 205 7.24 -16.76 -8.06
CA GLU A 205 7.34 -15.40 -8.60
C GLU A 205 7.97 -14.48 -7.54
N LEU A 206 8.91 -13.66 -7.97
CA LEU A 206 9.46 -12.57 -7.15
C LEU A 206 8.96 -11.25 -7.71
N LYS A 207 8.31 -10.47 -6.87
CA LYS A 207 7.76 -9.16 -7.22
C LYS A 207 8.19 -8.11 -6.23
N LEU A 208 8.66 -6.97 -6.75
CA LEU A 208 8.88 -5.80 -5.90
C LEU A 208 7.56 -5.04 -5.70
N THR A 209 7.22 -4.79 -4.44
CA THR A 209 6.03 -4.02 -4.06
C THR A 209 6.37 -3.01 -2.97
N ASN A 210 5.44 -2.13 -2.66
CA ASN A 210 5.54 -1.19 -1.54
C ASN A 210 4.73 -1.75 -0.36
N ARG A 211 5.20 -1.40 0.83
CA ARG A 211 4.49 -1.70 2.07
C ARG A 211 3.47 -0.62 2.37
#